data_0b6b00d66d02d149f3f6d1aa962e1eb7
#
_entry.id   0b6b00d66d02d149f3f6d1aa962e1eb7
#
_cell.length_a   1.000
_cell.length_b   1.000
_cell.length_c   1.000
_cell.angle_alpha   90.00
_cell.angle_beta   90.00
_cell.angle_gamma   90.00
#
_symmetry.space_group_name_H-M   'P 1'
#
loop_
_entity.id
_entity.type
_entity.pdbx_description
1 polymer ?
#
loop_
_entity_poly.entity_id
_entity_poly.type
_entity_poly.pdbx_seq_one_letter_code
_entity_poly.pdbx_strand_id
1 'polypeptide(L)'
;MKVRVHPLRDSIPLPRFATEGSACFDLRADINFENRVEVCDFHRDGPSYYSAHIERHEGGWAGITMHPNRYYKIPTGLSFEIPQGFAMRIYIRSSAAYGRGMRLINSVAIIDSDYRDEVFLLIACDKPYSRLTSGERIAQGEIYRLESFNFEYTPIALTRLHSRAGGIGSTGCE
;
A
#
# COMPACT_ATOMS: atom_id res chain seq x y z
N MET A 1 -6.53 -16.88 15.51
CA MET A 1 -7.36 -15.97 14.70
C MET A 1 -7.37 -16.47 13.26
N LYS A 2 -8.49 -16.35 12.56
CA LYS A 2 -8.58 -16.67 11.13
C LYS A 2 -8.96 -15.40 10.36
N VAL A 3 -8.23 -15.09 9.30
CA VAL A 3 -8.57 -14.04 8.33
C VAL A 3 -8.98 -14.75 7.05
N ARG A 4 -10.18 -14.46 6.54
CA ARG A 4 -10.60 -15.01 5.26
C ARG A 4 -10.08 -14.11 4.15
N VAL A 5 -9.59 -14.74 3.08
CA VAL A 5 -9.07 -14.06 1.90
C VAL A 5 -9.80 -14.61 0.69
N HIS A 6 -10.34 -13.73 -0.12
CA HIS A 6 -11.01 -14.09 -1.37
C HIS A 6 -10.19 -13.59 -2.56
N PRO A 7 -9.61 -14.48 -3.37
CA PRO A 7 -9.01 -14.11 -4.65
C PRO A 7 -10.12 -13.81 -5.66
N LEU A 8 -10.01 -12.68 -6.34
CA LEU A 8 -11.00 -12.25 -7.34
C LEU A 8 -10.92 -13.07 -8.64
N ARG A 9 -9.86 -13.84 -8.82
CA ARG A 9 -9.65 -14.79 -9.92
C ARG A 9 -8.85 -15.99 -9.42
N ASP A 10 -9.11 -17.16 -10.02
CA ASP A 10 -8.45 -18.42 -9.64
C ASP A 10 -6.91 -18.39 -9.81
N SER A 11 -6.41 -17.53 -10.71
CA SER A 11 -4.97 -17.36 -10.94
C SER A 11 -4.23 -16.60 -9.84
N ILE A 12 -4.95 -15.95 -8.91
CA ILE A 12 -4.35 -15.14 -7.86
C ILE A 12 -3.95 -16.03 -6.68
N PRO A 13 -2.66 -16.11 -6.33
CA PRO A 13 -2.22 -16.91 -5.20
C PRO A 13 -2.62 -16.25 -3.87
N LEU A 14 -3.03 -17.06 -2.91
CA LEU A 14 -3.24 -16.58 -1.54
C LEU A 14 -1.93 -16.01 -0.94
N PRO A 15 -2.04 -14.98 -0.11
CA PRO A 15 -0.87 -14.42 0.59
C PRO A 15 -0.19 -15.47 1.45
N ARG A 16 1.15 -15.41 1.52
CA ARG A 16 1.95 -16.32 2.33
C ARG A 16 3.06 -15.57 3.05
N PHE A 17 3.38 -16.02 4.24
CA PHE A 17 4.59 -15.63 4.93
C PHE A 17 5.80 -16.26 4.21
N ALA A 18 6.87 -15.50 4.06
CA ALA A 18 8.09 -15.99 3.40
C ALA A 18 8.79 -17.06 4.25
N THR A 19 8.78 -16.89 5.58
CA THR A 19 9.34 -17.80 6.58
C THR A 19 8.45 -17.85 7.80
N GLU A 20 8.65 -18.82 8.69
CA GLU A 20 7.91 -18.92 9.96
C GLU A 20 8.10 -17.68 10.87
N GLY A 21 9.26 -17.04 10.80
CA GLY A 21 9.57 -15.82 11.57
C GLY A 21 9.19 -14.51 10.87
N SER A 22 8.54 -14.55 9.69
CA SER A 22 8.13 -13.32 9.00
C SER A 22 7.02 -12.60 9.75
N ALA A 23 7.19 -11.30 9.99
CA ALA A 23 6.16 -10.45 10.58
C ALA A 23 5.03 -10.13 9.61
N CYS A 24 5.33 -10.08 8.31
CA CYS A 24 4.39 -9.72 7.24
C CYS A 24 4.26 -10.83 6.20
N PHE A 25 3.09 -10.93 5.60
CA PHE A 25 2.86 -11.73 4.40
C PHE A 25 3.02 -10.87 3.14
N ASP A 26 3.40 -11.51 2.02
CA ASP A 26 3.61 -10.79 0.76
C ASP A 26 2.30 -10.44 0.06
N LEU A 27 2.25 -9.24 -0.53
CA LEU A 27 1.24 -8.78 -1.47
C LEU A 27 1.86 -8.58 -2.85
N ARG A 28 1.16 -9.06 -3.87
CA ARG A 28 1.63 -9.06 -5.26
C ARG A 28 0.82 -8.08 -6.10
N ALA A 29 1.47 -7.54 -7.13
CA ALA A 29 0.78 -6.82 -8.18
C ALA A 29 -0.01 -7.81 -9.03
N ASP A 30 -1.29 -7.51 -9.30
CA ASP A 30 -2.13 -8.25 -10.21
C ASP A 30 -2.42 -7.39 -11.45
N ILE A 31 -1.52 -7.48 -12.43
CA ILE A 31 -1.61 -6.73 -13.68
C ILE A 31 -1.96 -7.71 -14.79
N ASN A 32 -3.11 -7.49 -15.42
CA ASN A 32 -3.54 -8.29 -16.56
C ASN A 32 -4.28 -7.40 -17.57
N PHE A 33 -4.59 -7.95 -18.75
CA PHE A 33 -5.21 -7.17 -19.83
C PHE A 33 -6.69 -6.85 -19.59
N GLU A 34 -7.30 -7.46 -18.58
CA GLU A 34 -8.71 -7.24 -18.21
C GLU A 34 -8.85 -6.19 -17.13
N ASN A 35 -7.90 -6.12 -16.19
CA ASN A 35 -7.90 -5.10 -15.16
C ASN A 35 -7.17 -3.83 -15.60
N ARG A 36 -7.61 -2.71 -15.06
CA ARG A 36 -7.03 -1.40 -15.36
C ARG A 36 -6.16 -0.95 -14.21
N VAL A 37 -4.89 -0.69 -14.50
CA VAL A 37 -4.03 0.07 -13.58
C VAL A 37 -4.34 1.56 -13.82
N GLU A 38 -5.01 2.17 -12.85
CA GLU A 38 -5.29 3.60 -12.89
C GLU A 38 -4.03 4.40 -12.58
N VAL A 39 -3.78 5.43 -13.37
CA VAL A 39 -2.66 6.35 -13.22
C VAL A 39 -3.20 7.74 -12.93
N CYS A 40 -2.66 8.39 -11.91
CA CYS A 40 -2.83 9.80 -11.65
C CYS A 40 -1.54 10.53 -12.01
N ASP A 41 -1.63 11.42 -12.99
CA ASP A 41 -0.52 12.27 -13.44
C ASP A 41 -0.80 13.71 -13.01
N PHE A 42 0.20 14.35 -12.40
CA PHE A 42 0.05 15.71 -11.87
C PHE A 42 0.57 16.74 -12.87
N HIS A 43 -0.34 17.58 -13.32
CA HIS A 43 -0.05 18.71 -14.19
C HIS A 43 -0.24 20.05 -13.45
N ARG A 44 0.24 21.15 -14.05
CA ARG A 44 0.07 22.50 -13.51
C ARG A 44 -1.40 22.86 -13.30
N ASP A 45 -2.28 22.34 -14.15
CA ASP A 45 -3.72 22.63 -14.15
C ASP A 45 -4.55 21.64 -13.34
N GLY A 46 -3.89 20.72 -12.61
CA GLY A 46 -4.50 19.71 -11.76
C GLY A 46 -4.19 18.25 -12.19
N PRO A 47 -4.68 17.26 -11.43
CA PRO A 47 -4.45 15.86 -11.72
C PRO A 47 -5.29 15.38 -12.91
N SER A 48 -4.72 14.54 -13.75
CA SER A 48 -5.43 13.77 -14.76
C SER A 48 -5.38 12.27 -14.44
N TYR A 49 -6.47 11.56 -14.76
CA TYR A 49 -6.60 10.13 -14.50
C TYR A 49 -6.78 9.38 -15.81
N TYR A 50 -6.01 8.32 -16.00
CA TYR A 50 -6.09 7.45 -17.18
C TYR A 50 -5.66 6.02 -16.83
N SER A 51 -5.87 5.07 -17.77
CA SER A 51 -5.38 3.70 -17.60
C SER A 51 -3.96 3.58 -18.13
N ALA A 52 -3.08 2.92 -17.37
CA ALA A 52 -1.75 2.58 -17.83
C ALA A 52 -1.82 1.69 -19.07
N HIS A 53 -0.88 1.86 -19.99
CA HIS A 53 -0.66 0.90 -21.06
C HIS A 53 -0.07 -0.38 -20.46
N ILE A 54 -0.76 -1.51 -20.66
CA ILE A 54 -0.28 -2.82 -20.22
C ILE A 54 0.53 -3.43 -21.35
N GLU A 55 1.80 -3.65 -21.06
CA GLU A 55 2.76 -4.24 -21.97
C GLU A 55 2.74 -5.77 -21.87
N ARG A 56 2.93 -6.46 -22.99
CA ARG A 56 3.17 -7.90 -23.02
C ARG A 56 4.68 -8.14 -23.07
N HIS A 57 5.19 -8.83 -22.06
CA HIS A 57 6.60 -9.21 -22.00
C HIS A 57 6.83 -10.60 -22.59
N GLU A 58 8.09 -10.89 -22.90
CA GLU A 58 8.54 -12.24 -23.28
C GLU A 58 8.11 -13.25 -22.21
N GLY A 59 7.54 -14.38 -22.62
CA GLY A 59 6.94 -15.35 -21.70
C GLY A 59 5.46 -15.11 -21.37
N GLY A 60 4.80 -14.08 -21.99
CA GLY A 60 3.35 -13.84 -21.88
C GLY A 60 2.91 -13.08 -20.63
N TRP A 61 3.83 -12.57 -19.81
CA TRP A 61 3.53 -11.80 -18.61
C TRP A 61 3.04 -10.39 -18.95
N ALA A 62 1.98 -9.95 -18.27
CA ALA A 62 1.50 -8.58 -18.34
C ALA A 62 2.30 -7.69 -17.38
N GLY A 63 2.51 -6.43 -17.74
CA GLY A 63 3.22 -5.47 -16.91
C GLY A 63 3.00 -4.03 -17.36
N ILE A 64 3.54 -3.11 -16.59
CA ILE A 64 3.53 -1.68 -16.87
C ILE A 64 4.92 -1.10 -16.70
N THR A 65 5.21 -0.01 -17.40
CA THR A 65 6.37 0.85 -17.15
C THR A 65 5.93 2.06 -16.32
N MET A 66 6.54 2.22 -15.15
CA MET A 66 6.25 3.31 -14.22
C MET A 66 7.23 4.47 -14.43
N HIS A 67 6.73 5.69 -14.28
CA HIS A 67 7.47 6.94 -14.45
C HIS A 67 7.42 7.79 -13.19
N PRO A 68 8.43 8.63 -12.91
CA PRO A 68 8.39 9.62 -11.85
C PRO A 68 7.22 10.60 -12.01
N ASN A 69 6.82 11.22 -10.89
CA ASN A 69 5.73 12.19 -10.83
C ASN A 69 4.34 11.63 -11.18
N ARG A 70 4.18 10.31 -11.16
CA ARG A 70 2.90 9.63 -11.38
C ARG A 70 2.58 8.71 -10.21
N TYR A 71 1.29 8.59 -9.92
CA TYR A 71 0.77 7.66 -8.93
C TYR A 71 0.00 6.55 -9.63
N TYR A 72 0.20 5.34 -9.18
CA TYR A 72 -0.35 4.12 -9.77
C TYR A 72 -1.19 3.40 -8.74
N LYS A 73 -2.45 3.11 -9.09
CA LYS A 73 -3.34 2.27 -8.30
C LYS A 73 -3.23 0.85 -8.81
N ILE A 74 -2.37 0.07 -8.12
CA ILE A 74 -2.03 -1.29 -8.51
C ILE A 74 -3.00 -2.27 -7.84
N PRO A 75 -3.76 -3.06 -8.60
CA PRO A 75 -4.62 -4.10 -8.03
C PRO A 75 -3.79 -5.23 -7.43
N THR A 76 -4.33 -5.90 -6.39
CA THR A 76 -3.74 -7.12 -5.80
C THR A 76 -4.52 -8.37 -6.17
N GLY A 77 -5.73 -8.23 -6.71
CA GLY A 77 -6.66 -9.33 -6.96
C GLY A 77 -7.21 -9.97 -5.70
N LEU A 78 -7.07 -9.33 -4.53
CA LEU A 78 -7.45 -9.89 -3.25
C LEU A 78 -8.41 -8.98 -2.49
N SER A 79 -9.42 -9.56 -1.87
CA SER A 79 -10.20 -8.95 -0.80
C SER A 79 -10.06 -9.72 0.50
N PHE A 80 -10.25 -9.04 1.64
CA PHE A 80 -10.02 -9.59 2.96
C PHE A 80 -11.25 -9.43 3.86
N GLU A 81 -11.54 -10.48 4.63
CA GLU A 81 -12.46 -10.39 5.75
C GLU A 81 -11.64 -10.40 7.04
N ILE A 82 -11.29 -9.20 7.49
CA ILE A 82 -10.54 -8.97 8.72
C ILE A 82 -11.53 -9.02 9.88
N PRO A 83 -11.28 -9.79 10.95
CA PRO A 83 -12.14 -9.83 12.13
C PRO A 83 -12.25 -8.46 12.81
N GLN A 84 -13.42 -8.16 13.37
CA GLN A 84 -13.64 -6.95 14.17
C GLN A 84 -12.61 -6.87 15.33
N GLY A 85 -12.13 -5.67 15.62
CA GLY A 85 -11.05 -5.42 16.59
C GLY A 85 -9.65 -5.62 16.02
N PHE A 86 -9.54 -5.84 14.70
CA PHE A 86 -8.27 -5.90 13.97
C PHE A 86 -8.33 -5.03 12.72
N ALA A 87 -7.16 -4.67 12.21
CA ALA A 87 -7.00 -4.01 10.92
C ALA A 87 -5.73 -4.55 10.25
N MET A 88 -5.54 -4.22 8.96
CA MET A 88 -4.31 -4.56 8.24
C MET A 88 -3.53 -3.28 7.93
N ARG A 89 -2.21 -3.33 8.16
CA ARG A 89 -1.25 -2.34 7.65
C ARG A 89 -0.52 -2.93 6.47
N ILE A 90 -0.30 -2.11 5.47
CA ILE A 90 0.46 -2.49 4.28
C ILE A 90 1.66 -1.56 4.15
N TYR A 91 2.81 -2.16 3.91
CA TYR A 91 4.10 -1.51 3.72
C TYR A 91 4.67 -1.88 2.36
N ILE A 92 5.50 -0.99 1.81
CA ILE A 92 6.33 -1.35 0.65
C ILE A 92 7.40 -2.36 1.08
N ARG A 93 7.74 -3.31 0.23
CA ARG A 93 8.87 -4.21 0.49
C ARG A 93 10.20 -3.49 0.30
N SER A 94 11.19 -3.82 1.11
CA SER A 94 12.53 -3.20 1.07
C SER A 94 13.19 -3.29 -0.32
N SER A 95 13.05 -4.42 -1.00
CA SER A 95 13.58 -4.59 -2.37
C SER A 95 12.89 -3.69 -3.40
N ALA A 96 11.59 -3.44 -3.26
CA ALA A 96 10.87 -2.51 -4.13
C ALA A 96 11.24 -1.06 -3.81
N ALA A 97 11.38 -0.72 -2.52
CA ALA A 97 11.78 0.62 -2.09
C ALA A 97 13.23 0.93 -2.51
N TYR A 98 14.20 0.18 -1.99
CA TYR A 98 15.62 0.45 -2.21
C TYR A 98 16.08 0.19 -3.65
N GLY A 99 15.71 -0.99 -4.18
CA GLY A 99 16.15 -1.40 -5.52
C GLY A 99 15.49 -0.61 -6.65
N ARG A 100 14.23 -0.24 -6.50
CA ARG A 100 13.39 0.29 -7.60
C ARG A 100 12.88 1.71 -7.35
N GLY A 101 13.10 2.29 -6.17
CA GLY A 101 12.61 3.62 -5.80
C GLY A 101 11.09 3.70 -5.68
N MET A 102 10.43 2.57 -5.36
CA MET A 102 9.00 2.52 -5.16
C MET A 102 8.62 2.90 -3.73
N ARG A 103 7.51 3.59 -3.55
CA ARG A 103 6.95 3.92 -2.25
C ARG A 103 5.43 3.91 -2.28
N LEU A 104 4.81 3.59 -1.16
CA LEU A 104 3.39 3.84 -0.97
C LEU A 104 3.17 5.35 -0.80
N ILE A 105 2.23 5.93 -1.54
CA ILE A 105 1.94 7.38 -1.44
C ILE A 105 1.27 7.76 -0.12
N ASN A 106 0.58 6.83 0.51
CA ASN A 106 -0.01 6.96 1.84
C ASN A 106 0.92 6.47 2.96
N SER A 107 2.20 6.22 2.68
CA SER A 107 3.24 5.75 3.59
C SER A 107 2.96 4.37 4.20
N VAL A 108 1.87 4.23 4.95
CA VAL A 108 1.31 2.99 5.44
C VAL A 108 -0.17 2.96 5.04
N ALA A 109 -0.56 1.99 4.24
CA ALA A 109 -1.97 1.80 3.92
C ALA A 109 -2.67 1.07 5.07
N ILE A 110 -3.84 1.55 5.46
CA ILE A 110 -4.68 0.93 6.48
C ILE A 110 -5.91 0.34 5.80
N ILE A 111 -6.20 -0.91 6.10
CA ILE A 111 -7.40 -1.63 5.66
C ILE A 111 -8.21 -1.98 6.90
N ASP A 112 -9.38 -1.41 6.98
CA ASP A 112 -10.30 -1.57 8.09
C ASP A 112 -11.00 -2.94 8.07
N SER A 113 -11.53 -3.34 9.22
CA SER A 113 -12.20 -4.64 9.35
C SER A 113 -13.53 -4.73 8.58
N ASP A 114 -14.11 -3.63 8.17
CA ASP A 114 -15.35 -3.56 7.37
C ASP A 114 -15.10 -3.33 5.86
N TYR A 115 -13.86 -3.10 5.44
CA TYR A 115 -13.51 -3.01 4.03
C TYR A 115 -13.56 -4.39 3.36
N ARG A 116 -14.38 -4.50 2.29
CA ARG A 116 -14.64 -5.77 1.58
C ARG A 116 -14.28 -5.75 0.10
N ASP A 117 -13.91 -4.59 -0.41
CA ASP A 117 -13.50 -4.47 -1.81
C ASP A 117 -12.07 -4.95 -2.04
N GLU A 118 -11.64 -4.93 -3.28
CA GLU A 118 -10.27 -5.25 -3.65
C GLU A 118 -9.27 -4.33 -2.96
N VAL A 119 -8.21 -4.90 -2.42
CA VAL A 119 -7.09 -4.14 -1.89
C VAL A 119 -6.21 -3.64 -3.03
N PHE A 120 -6.02 -2.34 -3.10
CA PHE A 120 -5.13 -1.67 -4.04
C PHE A 120 -3.88 -1.14 -3.34
N LEU A 121 -2.78 -1.15 -4.08
CA LEU A 121 -1.52 -0.54 -3.66
C LEU A 121 -1.36 0.79 -4.39
N LEU A 122 -1.32 1.88 -3.64
CA LEU A 122 -1.12 3.22 -4.19
C LEU A 122 0.38 3.52 -4.24
N ILE A 123 0.99 3.39 -5.42
CA ILE A 123 2.44 3.39 -5.61
C ILE A 123 2.89 4.63 -6.37
N ALA A 124 3.95 5.28 -5.89
CA ALA A 124 4.80 6.17 -6.67
C ALA A 124 6.15 5.50 -6.92
N CYS A 125 6.82 5.92 -8.00
CA CYS A 125 8.15 5.46 -8.34
C CYS A 125 9.03 6.66 -8.67
N ASP A 126 10.18 6.78 -7.97
CA ASP A 126 11.11 7.91 -8.17
C ASP A 126 12.14 7.62 -9.28
N LYS A 127 12.32 6.33 -9.67
CA LYS A 127 13.21 5.92 -10.76
C LYS A 127 12.46 5.90 -12.09
N PRO A 128 13.02 6.48 -13.17
CA PRO A 128 12.41 6.43 -14.49
C PRO A 128 12.43 4.99 -15.04
N TYR A 129 11.43 4.67 -15.84
CA TYR A 129 11.30 3.39 -16.55
C TYR A 129 11.35 2.14 -15.64
N SER A 130 10.82 2.27 -14.43
CA SER A 130 10.74 1.12 -13.53
C SER A 130 9.62 0.18 -13.98
N ARG A 131 9.98 -1.02 -14.40
CA ARG A 131 9.01 -2.04 -14.83
C ARG A 131 8.38 -2.72 -13.63
N LEU A 132 7.08 -2.97 -13.70
CA LEU A 132 6.33 -3.77 -12.76
C LEU A 132 5.56 -4.84 -13.52
N THR A 133 5.84 -6.11 -13.20
CA THR A 133 5.23 -7.27 -13.85
C THR A 133 4.19 -7.90 -12.93
N SER A 134 3.16 -8.48 -13.51
CA SER A 134 2.14 -9.23 -12.76
C SER A 134 2.78 -10.34 -11.95
N GLY A 135 2.27 -10.55 -10.74
CA GLY A 135 2.76 -11.55 -9.80
C GLY A 135 3.98 -11.11 -8.97
N GLU A 136 4.61 -9.97 -9.28
CA GLU A 136 5.71 -9.45 -8.46
C GLU A 136 5.25 -9.07 -7.05
N ARG A 137 6.06 -9.45 -6.06
CA ARG A 137 5.88 -9.08 -4.64
C ARG A 137 6.45 -7.69 -4.41
N ILE A 138 5.59 -6.69 -4.28
CA ILE A 138 6.00 -5.29 -4.12
C ILE A 138 5.65 -4.71 -2.76
N ALA A 139 4.65 -5.27 -2.10
CA ALA A 139 4.21 -4.84 -0.78
C ALA A 139 4.10 -6.04 0.18
N GLN A 140 3.89 -5.74 1.44
CA GLN A 140 3.71 -6.71 2.51
C GLN A 140 2.71 -6.20 3.53
N GLY A 141 1.90 -7.11 4.08
CA GLY A 141 0.83 -6.80 5.02
C GLY A 141 1.01 -7.48 6.36
N GLU A 142 0.58 -6.82 7.42
CA GLU A 142 0.42 -7.39 8.76
C GLU A 142 -0.99 -7.16 9.26
N ILE A 143 -1.54 -8.12 10.03
CA ILE A 143 -2.79 -7.92 10.77
C ILE A 143 -2.42 -7.56 12.21
N TYR A 144 -2.97 -6.46 12.69
CA TYR A 144 -2.72 -5.99 14.05
C TYR A 144 -4.02 -5.78 14.82
N ARG A 145 -3.92 -5.87 16.14
CA ARG A 145 -5.05 -5.66 17.04
C ARG A 145 -5.25 -4.16 17.28
N LEU A 146 -6.52 -3.74 17.30
CA LEU A 146 -6.91 -2.37 17.64
C LEU A 146 -7.12 -2.23 19.15
N GLU A 147 -6.61 -1.16 19.72
CA GLU A 147 -6.97 -0.73 21.06
C GLU A 147 -8.21 0.14 21.00
N SER A 148 -9.19 -0.19 21.84
CA SER A 148 -10.43 0.60 21.94
C SER A 148 -10.19 1.84 22.80
N PHE A 149 -10.56 3.00 22.33
CA PHE A 149 -10.58 4.25 23.10
C PHE A 149 -11.71 5.15 22.62
N ASN A 150 -12.10 6.09 23.49
CA ASN A 150 -13.06 7.12 23.16
C ASN A 150 -12.37 8.49 23.27
N PHE A 151 -12.77 9.42 22.43
CA PHE A 151 -12.40 10.82 22.58
C PHE A 151 -13.35 11.49 23.55
N GLU A 152 -12.80 12.18 24.54
CA GLU A 152 -13.55 13.01 25.46
C GLU A 152 -13.22 14.49 25.19
N TYR A 153 -14.26 15.29 25.00
CA TYR A 153 -14.07 16.73 24.85
C TYR A 153 -13.75 17.36 26.21
N THR A 154 -12.69 18.18 26.26
CA THR A 154 -12.39 19.02 27.39
C THR A 154 -12.32 20.50 26.97
N PRO A 155 -13.07 21.39 27.64
CA PRO A 155 -12.97 22.83 27.39
C PRO A 155 -11.71 23.46 28.01
N ILE A 156 -11.00 22.70 28.85
CA ILE A 156 -9.81 23.16 29.57
C ILE A 156 -8.57 22.74 28.77
N ALA A 157 -7.63 23.69 28.64
CA ALA A 157 -6.35 23.38 27.99
C ALA A 157 -5.62 22.26 28.74
N LEU A 158 -5.10 21.28 27.98
CA LEU A 158 -4.37 20.16 28.56
C LEU A 158 -3.10 20.63 29.26
N THR A 159 -2.88 20.12 30.47
CA THR A 159 -1.68 20.43 31.25
C THR A 159 -0.45 19.81 30.58
N ARG A 160 0.58 20.61 30.40
CA ARG A 160 1.86 20.11 29.91
C ARG A 160 2.51 19.25 31.02
N LEU A 161 2.86 18.01 30.70
CA LEU A 161 3.51 17.10 31.65
C LEU A 161 4.97 17.50 31.96
N HIS A 162 5.62 18.23 31.04
CA HIS A 162 6.99 18.73 31.18
C HIS A 162 7.11 20.10 30.53
N SER A 163 8.22 20.80 30.83
CA SER A 163 8.57 22.11 30.27
C SER A 163 8.90 22.06 28.75
N ARG A 164 8.50 21.00 28.04
CA ARG A 164 8.72 20.90 26.60
C ARG A 164 8.00 22.06 25.88
N ALA A 165 8.76 23.03 25.45
CA ALA A 165 8.31 24.08 24.56
C ALA A 165 8.79 23.74 23.15
N GLY A 166 7.87 23.81 22.18
CA GLY A 166 8.19 23.66 20.78
C GLY A 166 7.63 22.40 20.11
N GLY A 167 7.61 22.43 18.80
CA GLY A 167 7.12 21.38 17.90
C GLY A 167 8.22 20.90 16.95
N ILE A 168 7.89 20.80 15.65
CA ILE A 168 8.79 20.35 14.60
C ILE A 168 10.02 21.28 14.55
N GLY A 169 11.23 20.68 14.63
CA GLY A 169 12.49 21.41 14.57
C GLY A 169 12.96 22.08 15.88
N SER A 170 12.20 21.93 16.97
CA SER A 170 12.54 22.58 18.26
C SER A 170 13.74 21.92 18.98
N THR A 171 14.17 20.75 18.58
CA THR A 171 15.30 20.02 19.19
C THR A 171 16.63 20.23 18.47
N GLY A 172 16.66 21.12 17.45
CA GLY A 172 17.86 21.39 16.66
C GLY A 172 18.24 20.23 15.71
N CYS A 173 19.03 20.56 14.71
CA CYS A 173 19.82 19.61 13.93
C CYS A 173 21.28 19.85 14.32
N GLU A 174 21.75 19.28 15.42
CA GLU A 174 23.17 19.16 15.69
C GLU A 174 23.72 17.84 15.14
#